data_44301eab76e801adbfa59626dabbb06e
#
_entry.id   44301eab76e801adbfa59626dabbb06e
#
_cell.length_a   1.000
_cell.length_b   1.000
_cell.length_c   1.000
_cell.angle_alpha   90.00
_cell.angle_beta   90.00
_cell.angle_gamma   90.00
#
_symmetry.space_group_name_H-M   'P 1'
#
loop_
_entity.id
_entity.type
_entity.pdbx_description
1 polymer ?
#
loop_
_entity_poly.entity_id
_entity_poly.type
_entity_poly.pdbx_seq_one_letter_code
_entity_poly.pdbx_strand_id
1 'polypeptide(L)'
;MHAVLWSVGEPGREIPMSAQENKDLVRREQEELWNHTGELDAAEKLFAAAQAEAAKQQAADFRRGFPDVVSTIEDLIAEGDKVAAHWRSRATHQGDYMGIAPSGKEVEFTGISFYRIEGGKIAESWTVEDQFGLMRQIGAIPEPGRSEEASPT
;
A
#
# COMPACT_ATOMS: atom_id res chain seq x y z
N MET A 1 -43.81 31.04 7.12
CA MET A 1 -43.07 30.14 8.01
C MET A 1 -42.72 28.89 7.19
N HIS A 2 -41.47 28.80 6.75
CA HIS A 2 -40.99 27.56 6.11
C HIS A 2 -40.51 26.66 7.23
N ALA A 3 -41.19 25.53 7.45
CA ALA A 3 -40.69 24.47 8.28
C ALA A 3 -39.51 23.83 7.54
N VAL A 4 -38.32 23.96 8.05
CA VAL A 4 -37.18 23.16 7.62
C VAL A 4 -37.44 21.76 8.14
N LEU A 5 -38.00 20.91 7.26
CA LEU A 5 -38.07 19.48 7.53
C LEU A 5 -36.63 18.95 7.46
N TRP A 6 -36.03 18.77 8.63
CA TRP A 6 -34.88 17.92 8.76
C TRP A 6 -35.35 16.50 8.39
N SER A 7 -34.98 16.06 7.23
CA SER A 7 -35.10 14.66 6.86
C SER A 7 -34.25 13.88 7.86
N VAL A 8 -34.89 13.28 8.85
CA VAL A 8 -34.26 12.25 9.67
C VAL A 8 -33.94 11.12 8.69
N GLY A 9 -32.68 10.93 8.38
CA GLY A 9 -32.24 9.86 7.51
C GLY A 9 -32.85 8.55 7.95
N GLU A 10 -33.31 7.76 6.98
CA GLU A 10 -33.87 6.44 7.25
C GLU A 10 -32.88 5.62 8.10
N PRO A 11 -33.36 4.92 9.15
CA PRO A 11 -32.51 4.08 9.96
C PRO A 11 -31.91 2.97 9.06
N GLY A 12 -30.58 2.94 8.95
CA GLY A 12 -29.84 1.95 8.15
C GLY A 12 -29.19 2.49 6.88
N ARG A 13 -29.36 3.77 6.55
CA ARG A 13 -28.64 4.39 5.43
C ARG A 13 -27.28 4.88 5.93
N GLU A 14 -26.20 4.19 5.57
CA GLU A 14 -24.85 4.68 5.81
C GLU A 14 -24.64 6.01 5.08
N ILE A 15 -24.13 7.02 5.80
CA ILE A 15 -23.71 8.28 5.20
C ILE A 15 -22.41 8.00 4.49
N PRO A 16 -22.30 8.20 3.17
CA PRO A 16 -21.04 7.99 2.46
C PRO A 16 -19.96 8.89 3.04
N MET A 17 -18.75 8.34 3.20
CA MET A 17 -17.58 9.13 3.57
C MET A 17 -17.28 10.15 2.49
N SER A 18 -16.79 11.33 2.89
CA SER A 18 -16.32 12.35 1.96
C SER A 18 -15.02 11.91 1.25
N ALA A 19 -14.71 12.55 0.14
CA ALA A 19 -13.44 12.34 -0.56
C ALA A 19 -12.24 12.56 0.38
N GLN A 20 -12.30 13.57 1.24
CA GLN A 20 -11.22 13.84 2.19
C GLN A 20 -11.08 12.73 3.24
N GLU A 21 -12.17 12.23 3.78
CA GLU A 21 -12.15 11.13 4.75
C GLU A 21 -11.61 9.84 4.11
N ASN A 22 -11.97 9.56 2.86
CA ASN A 22 -11.43 8.42 2.10
C ASN A 22 -9.93 8.56 1.85
N LYS A 23 -9.46 9.76 1.51
CA LYS A 23 -8.01 10.04 1.38
C LYS A 23 -7.27 9.86 2.71
N ASP A 24 -7.84 10.31 3.80
CA ASP A 24 -7.23 10.19 5.14
C ASP A 24 -7.12 8.73 5.56
N LEU A 25 -8.09 7.89 5.22
CA LEU A 25 -8.04 6.45 5.45
C LEU A 25 -6.86 5.80 4.69
N VAL A 26 -6.65 6.17 3.44
CA VAL A 26 -5.52 5.65 2.64
C VAL A 26 -4.18 6.16 3.15
N ARG A 27 -4.07 7.40 3.61
CA ARG A 27 -2.85 7.90 4.28
C ARG A 27 -2.53 7.10 5.53
N ARG A 28 -3.53 6.81 6.34
CA ARG A 28 -3.37 5.98 7.53
C ARG A 28 -2.90 4.57 7.19
N GLU A 29 -3.40 3.99 6.13
CA GLU A 29 -2.95 2.67 5.66
C GLU A 29 -1.45 2.65 5.35
N GLN A 30 -0.94 3.67 4.66
CA GLN A 30 0.48 3.80 4.40
C GLN A 30 1.31 3.99 5.68
N GLU A 31 0.87 4.86 6.57
CA GLU A 31 1.61 5.21 7.79
C GLU A 31 1.53 4.13 8.86
N GLU A 32 0.34 3.57 9.08
CA GLU A 32 0.06 2.67 10.19
C GLU A 32 0.32 1.19 9.86
N LEU A 33 0.31 0.80 8.58
CA LEU A 33 0.49 -0.60 8.17
C LEU A 33 1.77 -0.85 7.37
N TRP A 34 2.00 -0.08 6.31
CA TRP A 34 3.11 -0.37 5.39
C TRP A 34 4.45 0.14 5.86
N ASN A 35 4.51 1.31 6.51
CA ASN A 35 5.76 1.85 7.03
C ASN A 35 6.29 1.00 8.20
N HIS A 36 7.60 0.94 8.32
CA HIS A 36 8.27 0.17 9.37
C HIS A 36 7.92 0.61 10.80
N THR A 37 7.46 1.85 10.95
CA THR A 37 7.00 2.41 12.24
C THR A 37 5.56 2.03 12.58
N GLY A 38 4.82 1.45 11.63
CA GLY A 38 3.45 1.04 11.83
C GLY A 38 3.30 -0.34 12.48
N GLU A 39 2.08 -0.65 12.86
CA GLU A 39 1.72 -1.92 13.49
C GLU A 39 0.92 -2.79 12.53
N LEU A 40 1.27 -4.07 12.42
CA LEU A 40 0.57 -5.00 11.53
C LEU A 40 -0.92 -5.16 11.87
N ASP A 41 -1.27 -5.05 13.16
CA ASP A 41 -2.66 -5.12 13.62
C ASP A 41 -3.52 -3.92 13.19
N ALA A 42 -2.90 -2.84 12.67
CA ALA A 42 -3.62 -1.74 12.06
C ALA A 42 -4.50 -2.21 10.88
N ALA A 43 -4.15 -3.29 10.21
CA ALA A 43 -4.96 -3.87 9.14
C ALA A 43 -6.41 -4.16 9.59
N GLU A 44 -6.61 -4.61 10.82
CA GLU A 44 -7.94 -4.92 11.37
C GLU A 44 -8.82 -3.67 11.52
N LYS A 45 -8.20 -2.51 11.72
CA LYS A 45 -8.90 -1.23 11.86
C LYS A 45 -9.18 -0.55 10.53
N LEU A 46 -8.30 -0.77 9.54
CA LEU A 46 -8.30 -0.05 8.27
C LEU A 46 -9.04 -0.79 7.17
N PHE A 47 -9.01 -2.13 7.18
CA PHE A 47 -9.61 -2.97 6.15
C PHE A 47 -10.92 -3.60 6.62
N ALA A 48 -11.81 -3.87 5.65
CA ALA A 48 -12.97 -4.72 5.89
C ALA A 48 -12.52 -6.10 6.38
N ALA A 49 -13.31 -6.73 7.24
CA ALA A 49 -12.94 -7.99 7.90
C ALA A 49 -12.46 -9.08 6.93
N ALA A 50 -13.09 -9.17 5.76
CA ALA A 50 -12.71 -10.16 4.73
C ALA A 50 -11.32 -9.91 4.11
N GLN A 51 -10.78 -8.70 4.23
CA GLN A 51 -9.50 -8.30 3.62
C GLN A 51 -8.38 -8.11 4.65
N ALA A 52 -8.71 -7.94 5.91
CA ALA A 52 -7.76 -7.53 6.94
C ALA A 52 -6.59 -8.51 7.11
N GLU A 53 -6.86 -9.81 7.13
CA GLU A 53 -5.82 -10.82 7.29
C GLU A 53 -4.88 -10.88 6.09
N ALA A 54 -5.41 -10.79 4.88
CA ALA A 54 -4.60 -10.76 3.66
C ALA A 54 -3.70 -9.51 3.61
N ALA A 55 -4.23 -8.34 3.97
CA ALA A 55 -3.47 -7.10 4.03
C ALA A 55 -2.35 -7.17 5.08
N LYS A 56 -2.66 -7.70 6.25
CA LYS A 56 -1.68 -7.93 7.34
C LYS A 56 -0.55 -8.85 6.88
N GLN A 57 -0.89 -9.95 6.22
CA GLN A 57 0.10 -10.92 5.74
C GLN A 57 0.99 -10.32 4.65
N GLN A 58 0.43 -9.58 3.71
CA GLN A 58 1.19 -8.90 2.65
C GLN A 58 2.17 -7.88 3.23
N ALA A 59 1.73 -7.07 4.18
CA ALA A 59 2.59 -6.11 4.87
C ALA A 59 3.70 -6.81 5.66
N ALA A 60 3.39 -7.90 6.34
CA ALA A 60 4.37 -8.69 7.10
C ALA A 60 5.44 -9.29 6.18
N ASP A 61 5.04 -9.87 5.06
CA ASP A 61 5.96 -10.49 4.10
C ASP A 61 6.89 -9.44 3.47
N PHE A 62 6.35 -8.29 3.10
CA PHE A 62 7.15 -7.20 2.56
C PHE A 62 8.14 -6.65 3.60
N ARG A 63 7.67 -6.36 4.81
CA ARG A 63 8.50 -5.82 5.89
C ARG A 63 9.56 -6.81 6.39
N ARG A 64 9.38 -8.11 6.17
CA ARG A 64 10.42 -9.11 6.45
C ARG A 64 11.63 -8.92 5.56
N GLY A 65 11.42 -8.66 4.27
CA GLY A 65 12.50 -8.38 3.30
C GLY A 65 13.07 -6.98 3.45
N PHE A 66 12.23 -6.02 3.81
CA PHE A 66 12.53 -4.58 3.87
C PHE A 66 12.11 -3.98 5.21
N PRO A 67 12.82 -4.31 6.30
CA PRO A 67 12.38 -3.94 7.66
C PRO A 67 12.45 -2.44 7.98
N ASP A 68 13.11 -1.65 7.16
CA ASP A 68 13.25 -0.20 7.30
C ASP A 68 12.38 0.60 6.31
N VAL A 69 11.41 -0.03 5.66
CA VAL A 69 10.63 0.60 4.60
C VAL A 69 9.93 1.89 5.04
N VAL A 70 10.06 2.91 4.20
CA VAL A 70 9.31 4.16 4.29
C VAL A 70 8.63 4.42 2.95
N SER A 71 7.31 4.44 2.97
CA SER A 71 6.48 4.81 1.83
C SER A 71 5.94 6.23 1.99
N THR A 72 6.00 6.98 0.92
CA THR A 72 5.47 8.35 0.84
C THR A 72 4.42 8.41 -0.26
N ILE A 73 3.26 8.97 0.04
CA ILE A 73 2.24 9.26 -0.97
C ILE A 73 2.64 10.56 -1.67
N GLU A 74 2.83 10.48 -2.98
CA GLU A 74 3.19 11.63 -3.82
C GLU A 74 1.95 12.29 -4.42
N ASP A 75 0.93 11.51 -4.72
CA ASP A 75 -0.32 11.99 -5.30
C ASP A 75 -1.50 11.16 -4.83
N LEU A 76 -2.63 11.81 -4.57
CA LEU A 76 -3.79 11.17 -3.99
C LEU A 76 -5.07 11.79 -4.54
N ILE A 77 -5.86 10.98 -5.23
CA ILE A 77 -7.09 11.39 -5.90
C ILE A 77 -8.25 10.54 -5.38
N ALA A 78 -9.37 11.17 -5.06
CA ALA A 78 -10.58 10.46 -4.64
C ALA A 78 -11.81 10.95 -5.40
N GLU A 79 -12.63 10.01 -5.80
CA GLU A 79 -13.93 10.25 -6.42
C GLU A 79 -14.90 9.16 -5.99
N GLY A 80 -16.05 9.53 -5.46
CA GLY A 80 -17.02 8.58 -4.93
C GLY A 80 -16.44 7.74 -3.81
N ASP A 81 -16.56 6.43 -3.93
CA ASP A 81 -16.01 5.45 -2.98
C ASP A 81 -14.59 4.98 -3.31
N LYS A 82 -13.94 5.61 -4.29
CA LYS A 82 -12.63 5.19 -4.80
C LYS A 82 -11.54 6.20 -4.52
N VAL A 83 -10.33 5.67 -4.27
CA VAL A 83 -9.12 6.45 -4.07
C VAL A 83 -8.00 5.87 -4.93
N ALA A 84 -7.24 6.71 -5.59
CA ALA A 84 -5.99 6.34 -6.26
C ALA A 84 -4.82 7.03 -5.56
N ALA A 85 -3.81 6.27 -5.21
CA ALA A 85 -2.59 6.76 -4.56
C ALA A 85 -1.36 6.42 -5.41
N HIS A 86 -0.61 7.42 -5.82
CA HIS A 86 0.74 7.25 -6.35
C HIS A 86 1.72 7.39 -5.20
N TRP A 87 2.52 6.37 -4.98
CA TRP A 87 3.44 6.31 -3.85
C TRP A 87 4.86 5.94 -4.29
N ARG A 88 5.80 6.27 -3.45
CA ARG A 88 7.22 5.93 -3.56
C ARG A 88 7.69 5.29 -2.26
N SER A 89 8.40 4.19 -2.38
CA SER A 89 8.98 3.49 -1.24
C SER A 89 10.51 3.47 -1.32
N ARG A 90 11.13 3.64 -0.17
CA ARG A 90 12.57 3.46 0.05
C ARG A 90 12.78 2.43 1.13
N ALA A 91 13.73 1.56 0.92
CA ALA A 91 14.04 0.50 1.87
C ALA A 91 15.44 -0.07 1.63
N THR A 92 15.88 -0.93 2.55
CA THR A 92 17.07 -1.73 2.41
C THR A 92 16.71 -3.21 2.40
N HIS A 93 17.21 -3.96 1.45
CA HIS A 93 17.00 -5.40 1.33
C HIS A 93 17.82 -6.15 2.37
N GLN A 94 17.26 -6.31 3.56
CA GLN A 94 17.93 -6.88 4.75
C GLN A 94 17.39 -8.24 5.15
N GLY A 95 16.33 -8.71 4.55
CA GLY A 95 15.72 -10.01 4.81
C GLY A 95 15.36 -10.73 3.52
N ASP A 96 14.93 -11.97 3.64
CA ASP A 96 14.46 -12.76 2.50
C ASP A 96 13.24 -12.08 1.86
N TYR A 97 13.25 -11.94 0.56
CA TYR A 97 12.15 -11.40 -0.21
C TYR A 97 11.90 -12.26 -1.45
N MET A 98 10.74 -12.88 -1.53
CA MET A 98 10.34 -13.78 -2.62
C MET A 98 11.39 -14.88 -2.89
N GLY A 99 11.98 -15.43 -1.85
CA GLY A 99 13.03 -16.45 -1.96
C GLY A 99 14.43 -15.92 -2.28
N ILE A 100 14.60 -14.59 -2.35
CA ILE A 100 15.89 -13.96 -2.64
C ILE A 100 16.54 -13.56 -1.33
N ALA A 101 17.72 -14.08 -1.08
CA ALA A 101 18.52 -13.78 0.11
C ALA A 101 18.86 -12.29 0.18
N PRO A 102 18.99 -11.71 1.40
CA PRO A 102 19.27 -10.29 1.57
C PRO A 102 20.54 -9.85 0.84
N SER A 103 20.41 -8.83 0.00
CA SER A 103 21.51 -8.24 -0.75
C SER A 103 22.22 -7.09 -0.02
N GLY A 104 21.57 -6.52 1.01
CA GLY A 104 22.02 -5.33 1.70
C GLY A 104 21.89 -4.04 0.90
N LYS A 105 21.28 -4.09 -0.28
CA LYS A 105 21.15 -2.93 -1.17
C LYS A 105 19.98 -2.05 -0.78
N GLU A 106 20.21 -0.74 -0.87
CA GLU A 106 19.14 0.25 -0.81
C GLU A 106 18.34 0.24 -2.12
N VAL A 107 17.01 0.30 -1.99
CA VAL A 107 16.09 0.30 -3.12
C VAL A 107 15.14 1.48 -3.04
N GLU A 108 14.71 1.94 -4.20
CA GLU A 108 13.65 2.91 -4.36
C GLU A 108 12.76 2.46 -5.52
N PHE A 109 11.45 2.39 -5.27
CA PHE A 109 10.50 2.00 -6.30
C PHE A 109 9.18 2.69 -6.09
N THR A 110 8.36 2.73 -7.12
CA THR A 110 7.07 3.41 -7.14
C THR A 110 5.96 2.45 -7.49
N GLY A 111 4.75 2.83 -7.12
CA GLY A 111 3.55 2.13 -7.52
C GLY A 111 2.32 3.02 -7.46
N ILE A 112 1.23 2.48 -7.97
CA ILE A 112 -0.09 3.07 -7.87
C ILE A 112 -1.00 2.04 -7.25
N SER A 113 -1.66 2.43 -6.17
CA SER A 113 -2.69 1.62 -5.52
C SER A 113 -4.05 2.24 -5.76
N PHE A 114 -5.02 1.41 -6.01
CA PHE A 114 -6.39 1.80 -6.22
C PHE A 114 -7.26 1.13 -5.13
N TYR A 115 -8.09 1.91 -4.47
CA TYR A 115 -8.87 1.45 -3.32
C TYR A 115 -10.36 1.68 -3.56
N ARG A 116 -11.17 0.76 -3.05
CA ARG A 116 -12.61 0.97 -2.86
C ARG A 116 -12.91 0.99 -1.37
N ILE A 117 -13.60 2.03 -0.93
CA ILE A 117 -13.95 2.25 0.47
C ILE A 117 -15.43 1.94 0.67
N GLU A 118 -15.74 1.19 1.73
CA GLU A 118 -17.11 0.85 2.11
C GLU A 118 -17.22 0.81 3.64
N GLY A 119 -18.22 1.48 4.19
CA GLY A 119 -18.45 1.50 5.63
C GLY A 119 -17.26 2.03 6.45
N GLY A 120 -16.49 2.98 5.90
CA GLY A 120 -15.30 3.53 6.56
C GLY A 120 -14.09 2.60 6.58
N LYS A 121 -14.09 1.54 5.77
CA LYS A 121 -13.03 0.55 5.66
C LYS A 121 -12.59 0.36 4.21
N ILE A 122 -11.35 -0.06 4.02
CA ILE A 122 -10.86 -0.49 2.71
C ILE A 122 -11.47 -1.86 2.40
N ALA A 123 -12.37 -1.90 1.42
CA ALA A 123 -13.08 -3.11 1.02
C ALA A 123 -12.33 -3.88 -0.08
N GLU A 124 -11.63 -3.16 -0.96
CA GLU A 124 -10.80 -3.73 -2.02
C GLU A 124 -9.59 -2.83 -2.27
N SER A 125 -8.50 -3.43 -2.71
CA SER A 125 -7.33 -2.71 -3.17
C SER A 125 -6.65 -3.44 -4.32
N TRP A 126 -6.13 -2.66 -5.27
CA TRP A 126 -5.33 -3.14 -6.40
C TRP A 126 -4.06 -2.32 -6.46
N THR A 127 -2.94 -2.98 -6.62
CA THR A 127 -1.65 -2.31 -6.70
C THR A 127 -0.89 -2.77 -7.93
N VAL A 128 -0.36 -1.81 -8.66
CA VAL A 128 0.64 -2.01 -9.70
C VAL A 128 1.90 -1.29 -9.25
N GLU A 129 3.00 -2.01 -9.19
CA GLU A 129 4.28 -1.45 -8.74
C GLU A 129 5.40 -1.81 -9.71
N ASP A 130 6.50 -1.07 -9.67
CA ASP A 130 7.69 -1.34 -10.45
C ASP A 130 8.48 -2.53 -9.87
N GLN A 131 7.90 -3.72 -9.97
CA GLN A 131 8.50 -4.96 -9.50
C GLN A 131 9.78 -5.29 -10.29
N PHE A 132 9.81 -4.99 -11.57
CA PHE A 132 11.00 -5.21 -12.39
C PHE A 132 12.17 -4.35 -11.93
N GLY A 133 11.93 -3.06 -11.66
CA GLY A 133 12.93 -2.15 -11.12
C GLY A 133 13.44 -2.58 -9.75
N LEU A 134 12.54 -3.03 -8.87
CA LEU A 134 12.90 -3.56 -7.56
C LEU A 134 13.80 -4.81 -7.67
N MET A 135 13.41 -5.76 -8.51
CA MET A 135 14.18 -7.00 -8.72
C MET A 135 15.57 -6.74 -9.30
N ARG A 136 15.70 -5.77 -10.19
CA ARG A 136 17.00 -5.33 -10.70
C ARG A 136 17.87 -4.74 -9.60
N GLN A 137 17.32 -3.88 -8.78
CA GLN A 137 18.05 -3.21 -7.71
C GLN A 137 18.59 -4.17 -6.66
N ILE A 138 17.87 -5.25 -6.35
CA ILE A 138 18.35 -6.27 -5.41
C ILE A 138 19.24 -7.34 -6.09
N GLY A 139 19.47 -7.23 -7.40
CA GLY A 139 20.35 -8.13 -8.14
C GLY A 139 19.72 -9.46 -8.56
N ALA A 140 18.38 -9.58 -8.47
CA ALA A 140 17.65 -10.80 -8.87
C ALA A 140 17.49 -10.93 -10.39
N ILE A 141 17.57 -9.82 -11.12
CA ILE A 141 17.44 -9.74 -12.57
C ILE A 141 18.67 -9.00 -13.12
N PRO A 142 19.32 -9.51 -14.20
CA PRO A 142 20.42 -8.81 -14.84
C PRO A 142 20.01 -7.45 -15.39
N GLU A 143 20.92 -6.47 -15.36
CA GLU A 143 20.68 -5.19 -16.00
C GLU A 143 20.56 -5.33 -17.51
N PRO A 144 19.61 -4.65 -18.19
CA PRO A 144 19.51 -4.64 -19.64
C PRO A 144 20.83 -4.17 -20.27
N GLY A 145 21.38 -4.96 -21.20
CA GLY A 145 22.61 -4.64 -21.92
C GLY A 145 23.91 -5.10 -21.26
N ARG A 146 23.88 -5.64 -20.03
CA ARG A 146 24.97 -6.46 -19.51
C ARG A 146 24.73 -7.90 -19.92
N SER A 147 25.39 -8.33 -20.96
CA SER A 147 25.64 -9.77 -21.13
C SER A 147 26.43 -10.23 -19.90
N GLU A 148 26.01 -11.33 -19.29
CA GLU A 148 26.86 -12.03 -18.36
C GLU A 148 28.15 -12.37 -19.14
N GLU A 149 29.20 -11.61 -18.90
CA GLU A 149 30.53 -12.14 -19.21
C GLU A 149 30.70 -13.33 -18.28
N ALA A 150 30.66 -14.52 -18.90
CA ALA A 150 31.04 -15.74 -18.22
C ALA A 150 32.39 -15.47 -17.55
N SER A 151 32.43 -15.54 -16.21
CA SER A 151 33.69 -15.45 -15.51
C SER A 151 34.65 -16.45 -16.12
N PRO A 152 35.81 -16.03 -16.62
CA PRO A 152 36.80 -16.98 -17.08
C PRO A 152 37.21 -17.82 -15.88
N THR A 153 37.02 -19.10 -15.98
CA THR A 153 37.54 -20.09 -15.04
C THR A 153 39.08 -20.11 -15.08
#